data_1a072cb2c75dd2e077f2a95fa66c8c6d
#
_entry.id   1a072cb2c75dd2e077f2a95fa66c8c6d
#
_cell.length_a   1.000
_cell.length_b   1.000
_cell.length_c   1.000
_cell.angle_alpha   90.00
_cell.angle_beta   90.00
_cell.angle_gamma   90.00
#
_symmetry.space_group_name_H-M   'P 1'
#
loop_
_entity.id
_entity.type
_entity.pdbx_description
1 polymer ?
#
loop_
_entity_poly.entity_id
_entity_poly.type
_entity_poly.pdbx_seq_one_letter_code
_entity_poly.pdbx_strand_id
1 'polypeptide(L)'
;MLILTIAVLSLPQILPTRMTEPVEFDADDPAFMFNRKEPGKSLILGTDKQKSPGGGLYAFGLDGRVIAKVKGLDRPNNVDSVVDFSTPGGSIHLAVVTERLQNQLRVFAVSFSGETFRDVTGETEVFKGENGEDKAPMGIACWQKNGRTFAFVTPKAGHISRHVEQLELKFNPVTQKVDAQSIRRFGAYSGKKETESIVVDPRTERVFYSDEGVGVWVYDANPNGKDSAVGLIRNPEHQGDHEGLAIMGDTLISTDQRTDGSVFWFYKTRSLVPCGGFRSSVDETDGIDIIDQKGGPSWMAAMNSKGRNFALFPLDSIRKAIKSR
;
A
#
# COMPACT_ATOMS: atom_id res chain seq x y z
N MET A 1 9.68 6.78 -50.02
CA MET A 1 8.75 6.49 -48.91
C MET A 1 9.57 5.82 -47.82
N LEU A 2 10.04 6.60 -46.85
CA LEU A 2 10.88 6.09 -45.75
C LEU A 2 9.92 5.46 -44.74
N ILE A 3 9.95 4.14 -44.62
CA ILE A 3 9.20 3.44 -43.54
C ILE A 3 10.02 3.61 -42.28
N LEU A 4 9.59 4.56 -41.43
CA LEU A 4 10.15 4.70 -40.10
C LEU A 4 9.65 3.53 -39.28
N THR A 5 10.48 2.50 -39.14
CA THR A 5 10.20 1.39 -38.20
C THR A 5 10.38 1.95 -36.79
N ILE A 6 9.28 2.31 -36.13
CA ILE A 6 9.30 2.63 -34.70
C ILE A 6 9.58 1.29 -33.99
N ALA A 7 10.81 1.11 -33.55
CA ALA A 7 11.14 0.01 -32.65
C ALA A 7 10.35 0.22 -31.36
N VAL A 8 9.31 -0.57 -31.15
CA VAL A 8 8.63 -0.69 -29.86
C VAL A 8 9.67 -1.30 -28.90
N LEU A 9 10.36 -0.47 -28.14
CA LEU A 9 11.28 -0.93 -27.11
C LEU A 9 10.45 -1.71 -26.08
N SER A 10 10.59 -3.04 -26.09
CA SER A 10 9.94 -3.90 -25.10
C SER A 10 10.41 -3.51 -23.70
N LEU A 11 9.50 -3.49 -22.71
CA LEU A 11 9.85 -3.28 -21.33
C LEU A 11 10.88 -4.33 -20.87
N PRO A 12 11.90 -3.94 -20.08
CA PRO A 12 12.84 -4.90 -19.53
C PRO A 12 12.13 -5.88 -18.60
N GLN A 13 12.61 -7.10 -18.53
CA GLN A 13 12.17 -8.10 -17.57
C GLN A 13 13.05 -8.00 -16.33
N ILE A 14 12.41 -7.89 -15.15
CA ILE A 14 13.09 -7.96 -13.85
C ILE A 14 12.46 -9.10 -13.05
N LEU A 15 13.30 -10.01 -12.59
CA LEU A 15 12.88 -11.12 -11.76
C LEU A 15 13.12 -10.80 -10.29
N PRO A 16 12.25 -11.29 -9.38
CA PRO A 16 12.51 -11.21 -7.95
C PRO A 16 13.73 -12.05 -7.60
N THR A 17 14.49 -11.63 -6.61
CA THR A 17 15.65 -12.38 -6.12
C THR A 17 15.37 -13.17 -4.85
N ARG A 18 14.21 -12.94 -4.25
CA ARG A 18 13.75 -13.60 -3.03
C ARG A 18 12.22 -13.65 -3.00
N MET A 19 11.67 -14.63 -2.31
CA MET A 19 10.27 -14.76 -1.97
C MET A 19 10.12 -14.90 -0.45
N THR A 20 9.01 -14.43 0.11
CA THR A 20 8.65 -14.82 1.48
C THR A 20 8.13 -16.24 1.51
N GLU A 21 8.11 -16.83 2.71
CA GLU A 21 7.26 -18.01 2.95
C GLU A 21 5.80 -17.63 2.62
N PRO A 22 4.97 -18.62 2.22
CA PRO A 22 3.58 -18.33 1.87
C PRO A 22 2.73 -18.02 3.10
N VAL A 23 1.73 -17.16 2.92
CA VAL A 23 0.59 -17.10 3.84
C VAL A 23 -0.28 -18.35 3.67
N GLU A 24 -1.20 -18.57 4.59
CA GLU A 24 -1.94 -19.82 4.61
C GLU A 24 -2.98 -19.93 3.47
N PHE A 25 -3.64 -18.83 3.12
CA PHE A 25 -4.75 -18.85 2.16
C PHE A 25 -4.54 -17.92 0.97
N ASP A 26 -4.48 -16.60 1.16
CA ASP A 26 -4.60 -15.60 0.10
C ASP A 26 -3.76 -14.36 0.42
N ALA A 27 -2.54 -14.30 -0.14
CA ALA A 27 -1.69 -13.13 0.02
C ALA A 27 -2.30 -11.93 -0.74
N ASP A 28 -2.30 -10.74 -0.11
CA ASP A 28 -2.91 -9.56 -0.71
C ASP A 28 -1.96 -8.36 -0.75
N ASP A 29 -1.63 -7.78 0.39
CA ASP A 29 -0.90 -6.52 0.43
C ASP A 29 0.32 -6.59 1.36
N PRO A 30 1.52 -6.18 0.89
CA PRO A 30 2.70 -6.06 1.72
C PRO A 30 2.93 -4.63 2.19
N ALA A 31 3.53 -4.45 3.38
CA ALA A 31 4.11 -3.19 3.82
C ALA A 31 5.46 -3.42 4.49
N PHE A 32 6.45 -2.56 4.22
CA PHE A 32 7.70 -2.59 4.96
C PHE A 32 7.60 -1.80 6.27
N MET A 33 8.15 -2.36 7.33
CA MET A 33 8.35 -1.65 8.59
C MET A 33 9.85 -1.50 8.87
N PHE A 34 10.34 -0.27 8.79
CA PHE A 34 11.76 0.01 8.92
C PHE A 34 12.22 0.04 10.38
N ASN A 35 13.19 -0.81 10.70
CA ASN A 35 13.89 -0.76 11.98
C ASN A 35 15.10 0.19 11.91
N ARG A 36 14.94 1.40 12.46
CA ARG A 36 16.00 2.42 12.44
C ARG A 36 17.24 2.03 13.23
N LYS A 37 17.09 1.23 14.31
CA LYS A 37 18.19 0.81 15.18
C LYS A 37 18.99 -0.34 14.57
N GLU A 38 18.29 -1.29 13.97
CA GLU A 38 18.86 -2.49 13.36
C GLU A 38 18.24 -2.71 11.98
N PRO A 39 18.70 -1.99 10.93
CA PRO A 39 18.10 -2.04 9.60
C PRO A 39 17.90 -3.43 9.02
N GLY A 40 18.81 -4.37 9.31
CA GLY A 40 18.71 -5.76 8.90
C GLY A 40 17.57 -6.56 9.57
N LYS A 41 16.98 -6.02 10.65
CA LYS A 41 15.82 -6.57 11.35
C LYS A 41 14.51 -5.82 11.00
N SER A 42 14.49 -5.06 9.91
CA SER A 42 13.24 -4.53 9.36
C SER A 42 12.31 -5.67 8.97
N LEU A 43 11.01 -5.41 9.00
CA LEU A 43 9.99 -6.42 8.73
C LEU A 43 9.30 -6.16 7.39
N ILE A 44 8.78 -7.22 6.81
CA ILE A 44 7.74 -7.18 5.78
C ILE A 44 6.46 -7.62 6.49
N LEU A 45 5.47 -6.75 6.55
CA LEU A 45 4.11 -7.09 6.95
C LEU A 45 3.38 -7.61 5.72
N GLY A 46 2.43 -8.53 5.91
CA GLY A 46 1.64 -9.04 4.79
C GLY A 46 0.28 -9.55 5.27
N THR A 47 -0.75 -9.25 4.50
CA THR A 47 -2.11 -9.71 4.80
C THR A 47 -2.40 -11.08 4.18
N ASP A 48 -3.22 -11.86 4.88
CA ASP A 48 -3.85 -13.09 4.40
C ASP A 48 -5.36 -12.80 4.29
N LYS A 49 -5.84 -12.49 3.08
CA LYS A 49 -7.17 -11.96 2.76
C LYS A 49 -8.27 -13.02 2.88
N GLN A 50 -8.33 -13.73 3.99
CA GLN A 50 -9.34 -14.74 4.25
C GLN A 50 -10.35 -14.25 5.30
N LYS A 51 -11.57 -14.81 5.26
CA LYS A 51 -12.56 -14.59 6.32
C LYS A 51 -12.09 -15.20 7.63
N SER A 52 -12.55 -14.61 8.75
CA SER A 52 -12.35 -15.18 10.08
C SER A 52 -12.87 -16.64 10.14
N PRO A 53 -12.13 -17.55 10.79
CA PRO A 53 -10.91 -17.37 11.57
C PRO A 53 -9.61 -17.42 10.76
N GLY A 54 -9.67 -17.59 9.42
CA GLY A 54 -8.52 -17.81 8.56
C GLY A 54 -7.70 -16.54 8.31
N GLY A 55 -8.34 -15.39 8.19
CA GLY A 55 -7.68 -14.12 7.88
C GLY A 55 -6.65 -13.72 8.92
N GLY A 56 -5.58 -13.05 8.47
CA GLY A 56 -4.48 -12.73 9.36
C GLY A 56 -3.51 -11.66 8.86
N LEU A 57 -2.64 -11.25 9.76
CA LEU A 57 -1.50 -10.39 9.51
C LEU A 57 -0.22 -11.16 9.83
N TYR A 58 0.71 -11.17 8.90
CA TYR A 58 2.02 -11.82 9.04
C TYR A 58 3.13 -10.76 9.15
N ALA A 59 4.19 -11.10 9.88
CA ALA A 59 5.47 -10.41 9.83
C ALA A 59 6.52 -11.38 9.33
N PHE A 60 7.25 -10.98 8.31
CA PHE A 60 8.39 -11.70 7.76
C PHE A 60 9.67 -10.91 7.99
N GLY A 61 10.79 -11.62 8.13
CA GLY A 61 12.11 -11.01 8.04
C GLY A 61 12.45 -10.62 6.60
N LEU A 62 13.49 -9.81 6.42
CA LEU A 62 13.99 -9.47 5.08
C LEU A 62 14.59 -10.70 4.36
N ASP A 63 14.80 -11.81 5.05
CA ASP A 63 15.15 -13.11 4.47
C ASP A 63 13.92 -13.87 3.92
N GLY A 64 12.72 -13.37 4.17
CA GLY A 64 11.45 -13.92 3.72
C GLY A 64 10.82 -14.93 4.69
N ARG A 65 11.45 -15.26 5.82
CA ARG A 65 10.89 -16.21 6.80
C ARG A 65 9.82 -15.56 7.67
N VAL A 66 8.78 -16.31 7.99
CA VAL A 66 7.76 -15.90 8.96
C VAL A 66 8.40 -15.74 10.34
N ILE A 67 8.25 -14.56 10.94
CA ILE A 67 8.66 -14.24 12.31
C ILE A 67 7.48 -14.36 13.26
N ALA A 68 6.31 -13.82 12.86
CA ALA A 68 5.11 -13.84 13.67
C ALA A 68 3.85 -13.73 12.80
N LYS A 69 2.72 -14.13 13.37
CA LYS A 69 1.40 -13.93 12.74
C LYS A 69 0.32 -13.71 13.77
N VAL A 70 -0.69 -12.91 13.40
CA VAL A 70 -1.97 -12.77 14.10
C VAL A 70 -3.05 -13.34 13.20
N LYS A 71 -3.95 -14.14 13.76
CA LYS A 71 -5.09 -14.72 13.03
C LYS A 71 -6.43 -14.25 13.62
N GLY A 72 -7.51 -14.60 12.94
CA GLY A 72 -8.86 -14.27 13.35
C GLY A 72 -9.36 -12.93 12.84
N LEU A 73 -8.61 -12.26 11.95
CA LEU A 73 -9.10 -11.09 11.25
C LEU A 73 -10.17 -11.50 10.23
N ASP A 74 -11.13 -10.62 10.01
CA ASP A 74 -12.25 -10.91 9.11
C ASP A 74 -12.08 -10.21 7.77
N ARG A 75 -11.42 -10.88 6.85
CA ARG A 75 -11.01 -10.41 5.52
C ARG A 75 -10.15 -9.14 5.61
N PRO A 76 -8.94 -9.23 6.21
CA PRO A 76 -7.97 -8.15 6.13
C PRO A 76 -7.57 -7.94 4.68
N ASN A 77 -7.66 -6.69 4.19
CA ASN A 77 -7.28 -6.34 2.82
C ASN A 77 -5.85 -5.79 2.83
N ASN A 78 -5.71 -4.49 3.01
CA ASN A 78 -4.40 -3.84 2.93
C ASN A 78 -3.81 -3.58 4.31
N VAL A 79 -2.51 -3.39 4.35
CA VAL A 79 -1.74 -3.01 5.54
C VAL A 79 -0.78 -1.88 5.21
N ASP A 80 -0.62 -0.95 6.14
CA ASP A 80 0.49 0.01 6.09
C ASP A 80 1.14 0.16 7.46
N SER A 81 2.34 0.70 7.50
CA SER A 81 3.16 0.81 8.69
C SER A 81 3.36 2.26 9.14
N VAL A 82 3.39 2.47 10.45
CA VAL A 82 3.78 3.73 11.07
C VAL A 82 4.97 3.49 11.99
N VAL A 83 6.10 4.07 11.65
CA VAL A 83 7.31 4.01 12.50
C VAL A 83 7.34 5.22 13.42
N ASP A 84 7.63 4.99 14.71
CA ASP A 84 7.72 6.05 15.73
C ASP A 84 6.42 6.85 15.95
N PHE A 85 5.27 6.15 16.03
CA PHE A 85 4.01 6.75 16.46
C PHE A 85 4.11 7.26 17.89
N SER A 86 3.77 8.54 18.11
CA SER A 86 3.96 9.21 19.40
C SER A 86 2.89 8.80 20.42
N THR A 87 3.33 8.48 21.64
CA THR A 87 2.49 8.24 22.80
C THR A 87 3.05 8.97 24.02
N PRO A 88 2.30 9.17 25.12
CA PRO A 88 2.82 9.78 26.34
C PRO A 88 4.01 9.03 26.96
N GLY A 89 4.10 7.73 26.74
CA GLY A 89 5.19 6.87 27.23
C GLY A 89 6.39 6.72 26.31
N GLY A 90 6.42 7.47 25.19
CA GLY A 90 7.46 7.38 24.15
C GLY A 90 6.86 7.09 22.78
N SER A 91 7.59 6.42 21.91
CA SER A 91 7.08 6.02 20.60
C SER A 91 6.88 4.50 20.48
N ILE A 92 5.89 4.11 19.68
CA ILE A 92 5.63 2.71 19.28
C ILE A 92 5.56 2.63 17.76
N HIS A 93 5.71 1.43 17.20
CA HIS A 93 5.50 1.21 15.77
C HIS A 93 4.12 0.57 15.59
N LEU A 94 3.41 0.93 14.52
CA LEU A 94 2.07 0.42 14.25
C LEU A 94 2.02 -0.29 12.89
N ALA A 95 1.32 -1.42 12.86
CA ALA A 95 0.72 -1.97 11.65
C ALA A 95 -0.76 -1.58 11.66
N VAL A 96 -1.23 -0.94 10.59
CA VAL A 96 -2.62 -0.50 10.43
C VAL A 96 -3.22 -1.29 9.27
N VAL A 97 -4.24 -2.08 9.56
CA VAL A 97 -4.83 -3.04 8.62
C VAL A 97 -6.30 -2.68 8.37
N THR A 98 -6.73 -2.69 7.13
CA THR A 98 -8.16 -2.59 6.81
C THR A 98 -8.83 -3.94 7.05
N GLU A 99 -9.79 -4.00 7.97
CA GLU A 99 -10.58 -5.19 8.24
C GLU A 99 -11.95 -5.06 7.55
N ARG A 100 -12.03 -5.60 6.33
CA ARG A 100 -13.12 -5.34 5.37
C ARG A 100 -14.49 -5.67 5.93
N LEU A 101 -14.69 -6.85 6.52
CA LEU A 101 -15.99 -7.32 6.96
C LEU A 101 -16.39 -6.81 8.36
N GLN A 102 -15.46 -6.14 9.05
CA GLN A 102 -15.73 -5.45 10.31
C GLN A 102 -15.88 -3.92 10.13
N ASN A 103 -15.65 -3.40 8.89
CA ASN A 103 -15.77 -1.97 8.56
C ASN A 103 -14.91 -1.06 9.44
N GLN A 104 -13.70 -1.50 9.76
CA GLN A 104 -12.79 -0.81 10.67
C GLN A 104 -11.34 -0.95 10.27
N LEU A 105 -10.49 -0.17 10.91
CA LEU A 105 -9.07 -0.43 10.94
C LEU A 105 -8.71 -1.29 12.14
N ARG A 106 -7.85 -2.29 11.94
CA ARG A 106 -7.19 -3.00 13.05
C ARG A 106 -5.80 -2.41 13.21
N VAL A 107 -5.46 -2.09 14.44
CA VAL A 107 -4.18 -1.45 14.75
C VAL A 107 -3.39 -2.33 15.72
N PHE A 108 -2.19 -2.70 15.30
CA PHE A 108 -1.28 -3.50 16.12
C PHE A 108 -0.03 -2.70 16.45
N ALA A 109 0.33 -2.61 17.72
CA ALA A 109 1.68 -2.20 18.09
C ALA A 109 2.65 -3.32 17.73
N VAL A 110 3.72 -2.96 17.00
CA VAL A 110 4.71 -3.91 16.48
C VAL A 110 6.02 -3.75 17.21
N SER A 111 6.59 -4.86 17.66
CA SER A 111 7.92 -4.92 18.25
C SER A 111 8.87 -5.69 17.33
N PHE A 112 10.10 -5.21 17.19
CA PHE A 112 11.18 -5.93 16.48
C PHE A 112 11.86 -6.99 17.36
N SER A 113 11.42 -7.11 18.62
CA SER A 113 11.93 -8.09 19.59
C SER A 113 10.81 -8.52 20.54
N GLY A 114 10.83 -9.79 20.99
CA GLY A 114 9.81 -10.35 21.87
C GLY A 114 8.48 -10.61 21.14
N GLU A 115 7.35 -10.32 21.80
CA GLU A 115 6.04 -10.45 21.17
C GLU A 115 5.89 -9.39 20.07
N THR A 116 5.81 -9.85 18.81
CA THR A 116 5.84 -8.96 17.64
C THR A 116 4.56 -8.12 17.51
N PHE A 117 3.38 -8.70 17.78
CA PHE A 117 2.10 -8.01 17.62
C PHE A 117 1.35 -7.90 18.94
N ARG A 118 0.89 -6.70 19.28
CA ARG A 118 -0.03 -6.44 20.38
C ARG A 118 -1.19 -5.59 19.85
N ASP A 119 -2.42 -6.08 19.96
CA ASP A 119 -3.63 -5.35 19.54
C ASP A 119 -3.81 -4.08 20.39
N VAL A 120 -3.82 -2.94 19.71
CA VAL A 120 -4.07 -1.61 20.28
C VAL A 120 -5.21 -0.90 19.58
N THR A 121 -6.11 -1.64 18.94
CA THR A 121 -7.28 -1.11 18.24
C THR A 121 -8.24 -0.44 19.22
N GLY A 122 -8.52 0.84 19.01
CA GLY A 122 -9.51 1.64 19.73
C GLY A 122 -10.80 1.81 18.93
N GLU A 123 -11.32 3.04 18.89
CA GLU A 123 -12.45 3.41 18.04
C GLU A 123 -11.94 3.71 16.63
N THR A 124 -12.07 2.76 15.70
CA THR A 124 -11.44 2.80 14.37
C THR A 124 -12.42 2.50 13.23
N GLU A 125 -13.73 2.60 13.48
CA GLU A 125 -14.76 2.46 12.44
C GLU A 125 -14.57 3.52 11.35
N VAL A 126 -14.60 3.09 10.08
CA VAL A 126 -14.44 3.95 8.90
C VAL A 126 -15.79 4.11 8.17
N PHE A 127 -15.88 5.13 7.33
CA PHE A 127 -17.04 5.42 6.47
C PHE A 127 -18.35 5.42 7.27
N LYS A 128 -18.35 6.03 8.46
CA LYS A 128 -19.55 6.14 9.31
C LYS A 128 -20.71 6.76 8.55
N GLY A 129 -21.87 6.11 8.63
CA GLY A 129 -23.09 6.51 7.93
C GLY A 129 -23.29 5.84 6.56
N GLU A 130 -22.29 5.13 6.03
CA GLU A 130 -22.43 4.31 4.82
C GLU A 130 -22.87 2.88 5.18
N ASN A 131 -23.25 2.10 4.16
CA ASN A 131 -23.74 0.72 4.32
C ASN A 131 -23.13 -0.21 3.27
N GLY A 132 -23.12 -1.51 3.55
CA GLY A 132 -22.68 -2.53 2.61
C GLY A 132 -21.24 -2.31 2.12
N GLU A 133 -21.02 -2.41 0.81
CA GLU A 133 -19.70 -2.26 0.20
C GLU A 133 -19.16 -0.83 0.24
N ASP A 134 -20.02 0.18 0.38
CA ASP A 134 -19.62 1.58 0.53
C ASP A 134 -18.93 1.87 1.88
N LYS A 135 -19.05 0.93 2.83
CA LYS A 135 -18.41 0.99 4.14
C LYS A 135 -17.22 0.04 4.28
N ALA A 136 -17.08 -0.90 3.37
CA ALA A 136 -16.06 -1.94 3.44
C ALA A 136 -14.68 -1.38 3.05
N PRO A 137 -13.72 -1.23 4.00
CA PRO A 137 -12.41 -0.65 3.69
C PRO A 137 -11.55 -1.59 2.85
N MET A 138 -10.81 -0.99 1.90
CA MET A 138 -9.89 -1.64 0.98
C MET A 138 -8.47 -1.12 1.19
N GLY A 139 -8.02 -0.20 0.35
CA GLY A 139 -6.68 0.38 0.42
C GLY A 139 -6.45 1.24 1.67
N ILE A 140 -5.21 1.26 2.14
CA ILE A 140 -4.77 2.11 3.24
C ILE A 140 -3.39 2.72 2.96
N ALA A 141 -3.22 4.00 3.33
CA ALA A 141 -1.92 4.65 3.41
C ALA A 141 -1.81 5.46 4.69
N CYS A 142 -0.71 5.32 5.40
CA CYS A 142 -0.39 6.11 6.59
C CYS A 142 0.63 7.20 6.27
N TRP A 143 0.43 8.39 6.84
CA TRP A 143 1.31 9.53 6.63
C TRP A 143 1.54 10.32 7.90
N GLN A 144 2.82 10.54 8.21
CA GLN A 144 3.22 11.35 9.37
C GLN A 144 3.64 12.74 8.92
N LYS A 145 3.04 13.77 9.49
CA LYS A 145 3.37 15.17 9.24
C LYS A 145 3.22 16.01 10.52
N ASN A 146 4.25 16.78 10.85
CA ASN A 146 4.24 17.72 11.99
C ASN A 146 3.77 17.08 13.31
N GLY A 147 4.25 15.87 13.61
CA GLY A 147 3.91 15.14 14.84
C GLY A 147 2.51 14.50 14.83
N ARG A 148 1.74 14.65 13.76
CA ARG A 148 0.44 14.00 13.56
C ARG A 148 0.58 12.81 12.64
N THR A 149 -0.26 11.81 12.83
CA THR A 149 -0.33 10.62 11.97
C THR A 149 -1.71 10.54 11.31
N PHE A 150 -1.72 10.42 10.00
CA PHE A 150 -2.94 10.31 9.19
C PHE A 150 -3.03 8.94 8.55
N ALA A 151 -4.25 8.45 8.37
CA ALA A 151 -4.58 7.31 7.53
C ALA A 151 -5.52 7.77 6.42
N PHE A 152 -5.28 7.28 5.20
CA PHE A 152 -6.16 7.45 4.05
C PHE A 152 -6.72 6.09 3.70
N VAL A 153 -8.02 5.98 3.58
CA VAL A 153 -8.71 4.70 3.34
C VAL A 153 -9.64 4.85 2.14
N THR A 154 -9.65 3.84 1.27
CA THR A 154 -10.63 3.72 0.19
C THR A 154 -11.66 2.66 0.56
N PRO A 155 -12.95 2.80 0.18
CA PRO A 155 -13.93 1.74 0.32
C PRO A 155 -13.95 0.86 -0.93
N LYS A 156 -14.57 -0.31 -0.83
CA LYS A 156 -14.77 -1.22 -1.96
C LYS A 156 -15.65 -0.62 -3.06
N ALA A 157 -16.69 0.09 -2.67
CA ALA A 157 -17.58 0.87 -3.53
C ALA A 157 -17.82 2.24 -2.87
N GLY A 158 -18.77 3.01 -3.34
CA GLY A 158 -19.15 4.23 -2.62
C GLY A 158 -19.37 5.46 -3.49
N HIS A 159 -19.29 6.60 -2.85
CA HIS A 159 -19.67 7.86 -3.45
C HIS A 159 -18.67 8.33 -4.51
N ILE A 160 -19.16 8.74 -5.67
CA ILE A 160 -18.35 9.14 -6.84
C ILE A 160 -17.49 10.41 -6.64
N SER A 161 -17.69 11.18 -5.58
CA SER A 161 -16.95 12.43 -5.32
C SER A 161 -16.44 12.58 -3.88
N ARG A 162 -16.65 11.59 -3.01
CA ARG A 162 -16.19 11.58 -1.62
C ARG A 162 -15.73 10.18 -1.24
N HIS A 163 -14.92 9.60 -2.11
CA HIS A 163 -14.58 8.19 -2.07
C HIS A 163 -13.51 7.87 -1.02
N VAL A 164 -12.53 8.73 -0.83
CA VAL A 164 -11.43 8.53 0.14
C VAL A 164 -11.79 9.16 1.47
N GLU A 165 -11.60 8.45 2.58
CA GLU A 165 -11.66 9.00 3.92
C GLU A 165 -10.26 9.23 4.47
N GLN A 166 -9.99 10.46 4.91
CA GLN A 166 -8.78 10.83 5.65
C GLN A 166 -9.09 10.89 7.14
N LEU A 167 -8.36 10.10 7.92
CA LEU A 167 -8.49 10.02 9.37
C LEU A 167 -7.19 10.49 10.04
N GLU A 168 -7.28 10.92 11.28
CA GLU A 168 -6.13 11.12 12.19
C GLU A 168 -6.09 9.99 13.20
N LEU A 169 -4.95 9.31 13.28
CA LEU A 169 -4.70 8.28 14.29
C LEU A 169 -4.19 8.96 15.58
N LYS A 170 -4.85 8.69 16.70
CA LYS A 170 -4.52 9.29 18.01
C LYS A 170 -4.41 8.24 19.08
N PHE A 171 -3.36 8.33 19.91
CA PHE A 171 -3.26 7.51 21.08
C PHE A 171 -4.25 8.00 22.17
N ASN A 172 -5.07 7.10 22.68
CA ASN A 172 -6.00 7.35 23.76
C ASN A 172 -5.33 6.92 25.09
N PRO A 173 -4.95 7.87 25.96
CA PRO A 173 -4.22 7.54 27.19
C PRO A 173 -5.09 6.81 28.22
N VAL A 174 -6.41 6.89 28.11
CA VAL A 174 -7.34 6.23 29.04
C VAL A 174 -7.47 4.75 28.71
N THR A 175 -7.69 4.44 27.43
CA THR A 175 -7.86 3.04 26.95
C THR A 175 -6.54 2.37 26.60
N GLN A 176 -5.43 3.12 26.49
CA GLN A 176 -4.12 2.67 26.00
C GLN A 176 -4.18 2.11 24.56
N LYS A 177 -5.11 2.63 23.77
CA LYS A 177 -5.39 2.21 22.39
C LYS A 177 -5.21 3.35 21.39
N VAL A 178 -5.31 3.06 20.11
CA VAL A 178 -5.24 4.03 19.02
C VAL A 178 -6.65 4.18 18.43
N ASP A 179 -7.17 5.39 18.48
CA ASP A 179 -8.43 5.77 17.86
C ASP A 179 -8.18 6.41 16.49
N ALA A 180 -9.16 6.29 15.58
CA ALA A 180 -9.14 6.93 14.25
C ALA A 180 -10.26 7.97 14.18
N GLN A 181 -9.89 9.24 14.05
CA GLN A 181 -10.84 10.34 13.93
C GLN A 181 -10.97 10.79 12.48
N SER A 182 -12.14 10.71 11.89
CA SER A 182 -12.43 11.21 10.56
C SER A 182 -12.18 12.72 10.46
N ILE A 183 -11.44 13.16 9.43
CA ILE A 183 -11.13 14.56 9.17
C ILE A 183 -11.93 15.07 7.98
N ARG A 184 -11.86 14.36 6.85
CA ARG A 184 -12.57 14.71 5.61
C ARG A 184 -12.77 13.50 4.73
N ARG A 185 -13.71 13.64 3.81
CA ARG A 185 -13.91 12.72 2.69
C ARG A 185 -13.78 13.50 1.39
N PHE A 186 -13.04 12.96 0.44
CA PHE A 186 -12.76 13.58 -0.85
C PHE A 186 -12.53 12.50 -1.90
N GLY A 187 -12.27 12.93 -3.13
CA GLY A 187 -11.79 12.05 -4.17
C GLY A 187 -12.87 11.50 -5.08
N ALA A 188 -12.55 11.41 -6.37
CA ALA A 188 -13.40 10.86 -7.42
C ALA A 188 -13.34 9.33 -7.45
N TYR A 189 -14.42 8.72 -7.91
CA TYR A 189 -14.51 7.29 -8.16
C TYR A 189 -15.32 7.05 -9.43
N SER A 190 -14.87 6.13 -10.26
CA SER A 190 -15.53 5.85 -11.54
C SER A 190 -16.83 5.06 -11.42
N GLY A 191 -17.00 4.32 -10.32
CA GLY A 191 -18.11 3.38 -10.14
C GLY A 191 -18.02 2.14 -11.02
N LYS A 192 -16.86 1.85 -11.62
CA LYS A 192 -16.70 0.73 -12.57
C LYS A 192 -16.19 -0.54 -11.90
N LYS A 193 -15.17 -0.42 -11.07
CA LYS A 193 -14.50 -1.51 -10.35
C LYS A 193 -14.12 -1.04 -8.95
N GLU A 194 -13.17 -1.68 -8.31
CA GLU A 194 -12.72 -1.37 -6.95
C GLU A 194 -11.62 -0.29 -6.91
N THR A 195 -11.23 0.14 -5.72
CA THR A 195 -10.10 1.05 -5.45
C THR A 195 -9.22 0.41 -4.38
N GLU A 196 -8.31 -0.45 -4.80
CA GLU A 196 -7.59 -1.31 -3.86
C GLU A 196 -6.34 -0.67 -3.26
N SER A 197 -5.66 0.20 -3.98
CA SER A 197 -4.39 0.74 -3.48
C SER A 197 -4.40 2.25 -3.34
N ILE A 198 -3.72 2.73 -2.30
CA ILE A 198 -3.53 4.14 -2.01
C ILE A 198 -2.14 4.36 -1.43
N VAL A 199 -1.46 5.44 -1.81
CA VAL A 199 -0.14 5.80 -1.27
C VAL A 199 0.03 7.32 -1.18
N VAL A 200 0.82 7.79 -0.21
CA VAL A 200 1.16 9.21 -0.07
C VAL A 200 2.62 9.44 -0.45
N ASP A 201 2.88 10.41 -1.32
CA ASP A 201 4.23 10.96 -1.52
C ASP A 201 4.46 12.12 -0.53
N PRO A 202 5.26 11.93 0.53
CA PRO A 202 5.48 12.96 1.56
C PRO A 202 6.24 14.18 1.04
N ARG A 203 6.93 14.08 -0.10
CA ARG A 203 7.73 15.18 -0.70
C ARG A 203 6.88 16.13 -1.52
N THR A 204 5.82 15.62 -2.16
CA THR A 204 4.87 16.44 -2.93
C THR A 204 3.59 16.70 -2.15
N GLU A 205 3.42 16.03 -0.99
CA GLU A 205 2.20 16.04 -0.18
C GLU A 205 0.95 15.66 -0.99
N ARG A 206 1.12 14.68 -1.87
CA ARG A 206 0.05 14.16 -2.72
C ARG A 206 -0.31 12.73 -2.31
N VAL A 207 -1.59 12.45 -2.33
CA VAL A 207 -2.13 11.09 -2.23
C VAL A 207 -2.52 10.61 -3.61
N PHE A 208 -2.14 9.36 -3.90
CA PHE A 208 -2.41 8.64 -5.13
C PHE A 208 -3.25 7.42 -4.78
N TYR A 209 -4.32 7.15 -5.51
CA TYR A 209 -5.08 5.91 -5.34
C TYR A 209 -5.52 5.36 -6.68
N SER A 210 -5.49 4.02 -6.79
CA SER A 210 -5.90 3.30 -7.98
C SER A 210 -7.41 3.20 -8.05
N ASP A 211 -7.97 3.54 -9.22
CA ASP A 211 -9.35 3.26 -9.62
C ASP A 211 -9.21 2.26 -10.77
N GLU A 212 -9.39 0.99 -10.50
CA GLU A 212 -8.97 -0.15 -11.32
C GLU A 212 -9.33 -0.01 -12.79
N GLY A 213 -10.56 0.39 -13.07
CA GLY A 213 -11.07 0.53 -14.44
C GLY A 213 -10.73 1.84 -15.15
N VAL A 214 -9.93 2.74 -14.54
CA VAL A 214 -9.73 4.11 -15.04
C VAL A 214 -8.29 4.59 -15.00
N GLY A 215 -7.56 4.35 -13.91
CA GLY A 215 -6.22 4.88 -13.70
C GLY A 215 -5.94 5.28 -12.26
N VAL A 216 -4.97 6.15 -12.05
CA VAL A 216 -4.56 6.59 -10.71
C VAL A 216 -4.94 8.04 -10.49
N TRP A 217 -5.85 8.28 -9.56
CA TRP A 217 -6.23 9.61 -9.13
C TRP A 217 -5.17 10.25 -8.23
N VAL A 218 -5.04 11.57 -8.31
CA VAL A 218 -4.06 12.35 -7.53
C VAL A 218 -4.75 13.51 -6.84
N TYR A 219 -4.59 13.62 -5.52
CA TYR A 219 -5.17 14.67 -4.69
C TYR A 219 -4.14 15.26 -3.71
N ASP A 220 -4.50 16.39 -3.09
CA ASP A 220 -3.74 16.97 -1.99
C ASP A 220 -3.94 16.13 -0.71
N ALA A 221 -2.84 15.69 -0.09
CA ALA A 221 -2.88 14.91 1.14
C ALA A 221 -3.06 15.75 2.41
N ASN A 222 -2.95 17.09 2.32
CA ASN A 222 -3.12 17.94 3.49
C ASN A 222 -4.53 17.87 4.05
N PRO A 223 -4.70 17.86 5.39
CA PRO A 223 -6.03 17.80 6.03
C PRO A 223 -6.99 18.92 5.60
N ASN A 224 -6.43 20.09 5.28
CA ASN A 224 -7.18 21.25 4.79
C ASN A 224 -7.03 21.42 3.26
N GLY A 225 -6.60 20.38 2.57
CA GLY A 225 -6.42 20.39 1.11
C GLY A 225 -7.75 20.51 0.36
N LYS A 226 -7.67 20.92 -0.90
CA LYS A 226 -8.85 21.04 -1.77
C LYS A 226 -9.36 19.65 -2.16
N ASP A 227 -10.66 19.53 -2.34
CA ASP A 227 -11.33 18.30 -2.81
C ASP A 227 -11.34 18.17 -4.35
N SER A 228 -10.57 19.03 -5.04
CA SER A 228 -10.37 18.92 -6.48
C SER A 228 -9.16 18.09 -6.83
N ALA A 229 -9.30 17.22 -7.82
CA ALA A 229 -8.19 16.39 -8.28
C ALA A 229 -7.02 17.25 -8.78
N VAL A 230 -5.80 16.91 -8.38
CA VAL A 230 -4.57 17.44 -8.95
C VAL A 230 -4.35 16.85 -10.35
N GLY A 231 -4.76 15.61 -10.56
CA GLY A 231 -4.67 14.92 -11.84
C GLY A 231 -5.24 13.51 -11.82
N LEU A 232 -5.23 12.91 -12.98
CA LEU A 232 -5.54 11.51 -13.21
C LEU A 232 -4.49 10.94 -14.17
N ILE A 233 -3.72 9.97 -13.69
CA ILE A 233 -2.77 9.24 -14.52
C ILE A 233 -3.54 8.18 -15.29
N ARG A 234 -3.43 8.23 -16.61
CA ARG A 234 -3.92 7.20 -17.53
C ARG A 234 -2.78 6.75 -18.42
N ASN A 235 -2.68 5.46 -18.63
CA ASN A 235 -1.68 4.89 -19.52
C ASN A 235 -2.37 4.00 -20.58
N PRO A 236 -2.31 4.34 -21.86
CA PRO A 236 -2.93 3.54 -22.92
C PRO A 236 -2.28 2.16 -23.11
N GLU A 237 -1.06 1.96 -22.58
CA GLU A 237 -0.35 0.67 -22.60
C GLU A 237 -0.73 -0.23 -21.41
N HIS A 238 -1.47 0.30 -20.44
CA HIS A 238 -2.01 -0.47 -19.32
C HIS A 238 -3.14 -1.38 -19.82
N GLN A 239 -3.11 -2.67 -19.51
CA GLN A 239 -4.02 -3.66 -20.08
C GLN A 239 -4.87 -4.38 -19.04
N GLY A 240 -4.37 -4.55 -17.83
CA GLY A 240 -5.06 -5.17 -16.71
C GLY A 240 -5.73 -4.15 -15.80
N ASP A 241 -5.92 -4.52 -14.56
CA ASP A 241 -6.47 -3.63 -13.54
C ASP A 241 -5.37 -2.76 -12.93
N HIS A 242 -5.72 -1.52 -12.57
CA HIS A 242 -4.83 -0.61 -11.84
C HIS A 242 -4.84 -0.98 -10.37
N GLU A 243 -3.80 -1.68 -9.91
CA GLU A 243 -3.71 -2.20 -8.56
C GLU A 243 -2.66 -1.48 -7.70
N GLY A 244 -1.72 -2.22 -7.13
CA GLY A 244 -0.72 -1.76 -6.20
C GLY A 244 0.00 -0.48 -6.57
N LEU A 245 0.22 0.37 -5.57
CA LEU A 245 0.92 1.65 -5.70
C LEU A 245 2.05 1.74 -4.67
N ALA A 246 3.23 2.21 -5.10
CA ALA A 246 4.34 2.49 -4.18
C ALA A 246 5.16 3.70 -4.66
N ILE A 247 5.84 4.38 -3.72
CA ILE A 247 6.69 5.54 -4.02
C ILE A 247 8.17 5.18 -3.88
N MET A 248 8.92 5.35 -4.97
CA MET A 248 10.38 5.23 -4.98
C MET A 248 11.02 6.58 -5.34
N GLY A 249 11.52 7.28 -4.35
CA GLY A 249 12.06 8.62 -4.59
C GLY A 249 11.01 9.54 -5.26
N ASP A 250 11.26 10.10 -6.43
CA ASP A 250 10.34 10.96 -7.19
C ASP A 250 9.45 10.19 -8.18
N THR A 251 9.37 8.89 -8.02
CA THR A 251 8.70 7.99 -8.96
C THR A 251 7.59 7.21 -8.25
N LEU A 252 6.37 7.29 -8.78
CA LEU A 252 5.27 6.39 -8.46
C LEU A 252 5.45 5.13 -9.30
N ILE A 253 5.32 3.98 -8.66
CA ILE A 253 5.19 2.67 -9.32
C ILE A 253 3.73 2.25 -9.21
N SER A 254 3.14 1.82 -10.32
CA SER A 254 1.76 1.32 -10.39
C SER A 254 1.75 -0.05 -11.04
N THR A 255 1.06 -0.98 -10.41
CA THR A 255 0.84 -2.33 -10.94
C THR A 255 -0.21 -2.32 -12.05
N ASP A 256 0.10 -3.00 -13.13
CA ASP A 256 -0.80 -3.42 -14.19
C ASP A 256 -0.97 -4.94 -13.99
N GLN A 257 -2.05 -5.33 -13.31
CA GLN A 257 -2.31 -6.68 -12.89
C GLN A 257 -2.60 -7.58 -14.10
N ARG A 258 -1.84 -8.66 -14.24
CA ARG A 258 -1.97 -9.60 -15.35
C ARG A 258 -1.77 -11.03 -14.88
N THR A 259 -2.44 -11.97 -15.53
CA THR A 259 -2.34 -13.41 -15.25
C THR A 259 -1.09 -14.07 -15.81
N ASP A 260 -0.42 -13.42 -16.77
CA ASP A 260 0.80 -13.91 -17.45
C ASP A 260 2.09 -13.20 -17.00
N GLY A 261 2.01 -12.54 -15.86
CA GLY A 261 3.08 -11.73 -15.28
C GLY A 261 2.76 -10.25 -15.27
N SER A 262 2.73 -9.68 -14.07
CA SER A 262 2.39 -8.27 -13.86
C SER A 262 3.40 -7.32 -14.50
N VAL A 263 2.92 -6.16 -14.90
CA VAL A 263 3.73 -5.05 -15.40
C VAL A 263 3.70 -3.92 -14.39
N PHE A 264 4.86 -3.33 -14.12
CA PHE A 264 5.01 -2.22 -13.19
C PHE A 264 5.37 -0.97 -13.98
N TRP A 265 4.45 0.01 -14.01
CA TRP A 265 4.61 1.27 -14.72
C TRP A 265 5.16 2.35 -13.81
N PHE A 266 6.01 3.22 -14.34
CA PHE A 266 6.65 4.31 -13.61
C PHE A 266 6.12 5.67 -14.06
N TYR A 267 5.82 6.54 -13.08
CA TYR A 267 5.36 7.91 -13.31
C TYR A 267 6.09 8.88 -12.40
N LYS A 268 6.42 10.07 -12.88
CA LYS A 268 6.95 11.13 -12.03
C LYS A 268 5.85 11.68 -11.13
N THR A 269 6.05 11.66 -9.81
CA THR A 269 5.01 12.08 -8.83
C THR A 269 4.60 13.54 -8.96
N ARG A 270 5.49 14.41 -9.47
CA ARG A 270 5.19 15.84 -9.64
C ARG A 270 4.50 16.15 -10.96
N SER A 271 5.04 15.67 -12.07
CA SER A 271 4.53 15.96 -13.43
C SER A 271 3.49 14.96 -13.92
N LEU A 272 3.36 13.82 -13.26
CA LEU A 272 2.44 12.72 -13.59
C LEU A 272 2.72 12.06 -14.96
N VAL A 273 3.89 12.30 -15.52
CA VAL A 273 4.28 11.75 -16.84
C VAL A 273 4.84 10.35 -16.66
N PRO A 274 4.51 9.40 -17.56
CA PRO A 274 5.15 8.09 -17.58
C PRO A 274 6.65 8.22 -17.84
N CYS A 275 7.45 7.40 -17.15
CA CYS A 275 8.91 7.40 -17.29
C CYS A 275 9.51 6.00 -17.37
N GLY A 276 8.73 5.02 -17.78
CA GLY A 276 9.18 3.66 -18.02
C GLY A 276 8.33 2.61 -17.30
N GLY A 277 8.89 1.43 -17.16
CA GLY A 277 8.27 0.29 -16.49
C GLY A 277 9.12 -0.96 -16.68
N PHE A 278 8.68 -2.07 -16.08
CA PHE A 278 9.27 -3.39 -16.29
C PHE A 278 8.20 -4.49 -16.22
N ARG A 279 8.53 -5.64 -16.78
CA ARG A 279 7.73 -6.87 -16.66
C ARG A 279 8.33 -7.79 -15.61
N SER A 280 7.51 -8.56 -14.95
CA SER A 280 7.94 -9.59 -14.01
C SER A 280 7.18 -10.89 -14.21
N SER A 281 7.66 -11.95 -13.56
CA SER A 281 6.99 -13.26 -13.53
C SER A 281 6.00 -13.41 -12.37
N VAL A 282 5.89 -12.40 -11.47
CA VAL A 282 4.84 -12.39 -10.45
C VAL A 282 3.50 -12.14 -11.13
N ASP A 283 2.48 -12.87 -10.72
CA ASP A 283 1.18 -12.84 -11.36
C ASP A 283 0.10 -12.27 -10.43
N GLU A 284 -0.93 -11.70 -11.06
CA GLU A 284 -2.11 -11.15 -10.38
C GLU A 284 -1.73 -10.32 -9.13
N THR A 285 -0.76 -9.41 -9.31
CA THR A 285 -0.21 -8.62 -8.20
C THR A 285 -1.20 -7.53 -7.77
N ASP A 286 -1.78 -7.67 -6.57
CA ASP A 286 -2.61 -6.65 -5.93
C ASP A 286 -1.71 -5.58 -5.26
N GLY A 287 -1.11 -5.88 -4.12
CA GLY A 287 -0.33 -4.92 -3.35
C GLY A 287 1.17 -4.89 -3.68
N ILE A 288 1.76 -3.71 -3.55
CA ILE A 288 3.21 -3.48 -3.60
C ILE A 288 3.64 -2.46 -2.55
N ASP A 289 4.86 -2.60 -2.02
CA ASP A 289 5.47 -1.56 -1.19
C ASP A 289 6.99 -1.47 -1.39
N ILE A 290 7.59 -0.38 -0.94
CA ILE A 290 9.02 -0.07 -1.11
C ILE A 290 9.66 0.36 0.20
N ILE A 291 10.78 -0.28 0.52
CA ILE A 291 11.75 0.21 1.49
C ILE A 291 13.02 0.66 0.77
N ASP A 292 13.42 1.91 0.97
CA ASP A 292 14.59 2.50 0.33
C ASP A 292 15.42 3.31 1.33
N GLN A 293 16.35 2.66 1.99
CA GLN A 293 17.16 3.25 3.03
C GLN A 293 18.63 3.32 2.63
N LYS A 294 19.21 4.52 2.66
CA LYS A 294 20.63 4.72 2.35
C LYS A 294 21.51 3.90 3.31
N GLY A 295 22.28 2.97 2.75
CA GLY A 295 23.12 2.05 3.53
C GLY A 295 22.37 0.97 4.30
N GLY A 296 21.10 0.77 4.00
CA GLY A 296 20.20 -0.21 4.59
C GLY A 296 19.42 -1.01 3.55
N PRO A 297 18.25 -1.56 3.94
CA PRO A 297 17.41 -2.31 3.01
C PRO A 297 16.89 -1.43 1.88
N SER A 298 16.92 -1.98 0.66
CA SER A 298 16.52 -1.31 -0.58
C SER A 298 15.80 -2.32 -1.47
N TRP A 299 14.49 -2.49 -1.22
CA TRP A 299 13.65 -3.52 -1.81
C TRP A 299 12.28 -2.98 -2.23
N MET A 300 11.72 -3.57 -3.27
CA MET A 300 10.28 -3.57 -3.52
C MET A 300 9.73 -4.95 -3.16
N ALA A 301 8.65 -5.00 -2.40
CA ALA A 301 7.82 -6.18 -2.22
C ALA A 301 6.63 -6.10 -3.17
N ALA A 302 6.26 -7.22 -3.78
CA ALA A 302 5.08 -7.33 -4.63
C ALA A 302 4.34 -8.63 -4.31
N MET A 303 3.03 -8.56 -4.17
CA MET A 303 2.21 -9.74 -3.99
C MET A 303 2.33 -10.67 -5.21
N ASN A 304 2.34 -11.96 -4.96
CA ASN A 304 2.41 -13.03 -5.94
C ASN A 304 1.32 -14.06 -5.64
N SER A 305 0.21 -13.96 -6.34
CA SER A 305 -1.01 -14.72 -6.10
C SER A 305 -0.76 -16.23 -6.11
N LYS A 306 -0.15 -16.74 -7.18
CA LYS A 306 0.13 -18.16 -7.34
C LYS A 306 0.99 -18.76 -6.24
N GLY A 307 1.93 -17.98 -5.70
CA GLY A 307 2.78 -18.39 -4.60
C GLY A 307 2.16 -18.16 -3.22
N ARG A 308 1.10 -17.40 -3.14
CA ARG A 308 0.51 -16.90 -1.89
C ARG A 308 1.56 -16.24 -0.99
N ASN A 309 2.43 -15.44 -1.60
CA ASN A 309 3.60 -14.87 -0.94
C ASN A 309 3.97 -13.51 -1.52
N PHE A 310 5.04 -12.92 -1.00
CA PHE A 310 5.53 -11.62 -1.45
C PHE A 310 6.90 -11.80 -2.10
N ALA A 311 7.03 -11.30 -3.33
CA ALA A 311 8.25 -11.33 -4.12
C ALA A 311 9.09 -10.07 -3.85
N LEU A 312 10.41 -10.24 -3.64
CA LEU A 312 11.32 -9.15 -3.32
C LEU A 312 12.25 -8.84 -4.50
N PHE A 313 12.20 -7.59 -4.93
CA PHE A 313 13.01 -7.05 -6.02
C PHE A 313 14.04 -6.06 -5.48
N PRO A 314 15.34 -6.22 -5.80
CA PRO A 314 16.34 -5.20 -5.47
C PRO A 314 16.03 -3.89 -6.21
N LEU A 315 15.94 -2.76 -5.49
CA LEU A 315 15.66 -1.47 -6.12
C LEU A 315 16.72 -1.03 -7.13
N ASP A 316 17.96 -1.48 -6.99
CA ASP A 316 19.02 -1.19 -7.97
C ASP A 316 18.70 -1.76 -9.37
N SER A 317 18.03 -2.90 -9.44
CA SER A 317 17.56 -3.46 -10.72
C SER A 317 16.44 -2.60 -11.31
N ILE A 318 15.51 -2.15 -10.48
CA ILE A 318 14.40 -1.27 -10.89
C ILE A 318 14.93 0.11 -11.33
N ARG A 319 15.88 0.70 -10.59
CA ARG A 319 16.51 1.98 -10.96
C ARG A 319 17.25 1.95 -12.30
N LYS A 320 17.86 0.81 -12.66
CA LYS A 320 18.48 0.63 -13.97
C LYS A 320 17.44 0.67 -15.09
N ALA A 321 16.27 0.09 -14.89
CA ALA A 321 15.18 0.11 -15.85
C ALA A 321 14.62 1.54 -16.11
N ILE A 322 14.64 2.42 -15.10
CA ILE A 322 14.24 3.83 -15.24
C ILE A 322 15.28 4.62 -16.08
N LYS A 323 16.58 4.36 -15.86
CA LYS A 323 17.66 5.11 -16.50
C LYS A 323 17.93 4.70 -17.95
N SER A 324 17.42 3.57 -18.40
CA SER A 324 17.63 3.03 -19.75
C SER A 324 16.69 3.61 -20.81
N ARG A 325 15.93 4.64 -20.49
CA ARG A 325 15.02 5.39 -21.40
C ARG A 325 15.31 6.91 -21.36
#